data_d5de0c0db885206fe9780286f7aa4d18
#
_entry.id   d5de0c0db885206fe9780286f7aa4d18
#
_cell.length_a   1.000
_cell.length_b   1.000
_cell.length_c   1.000
_cell.angle_alpha   90.00
_cell.angle_beta   90.00
_cell.angle_gamma   90.00
#
_symmetry.space_group_name_H-M   'P 1'
#
loop_
_entity.id
_entity.type
_entity.pdbx_description
1 polymer ?
#
loop_
_entity_poly.entity_id
_entity_poly.type
_entity_poly.pdbx_seq_one_letter_code
_entity_poly.pdbx_strand_id
1 'polypeptide(L)'
;EQTPRQPATSPYGNTKQICEDILRDTVAAYPELCGIALRYFNPIGAHPSALIGELPKGVPGNLVPFITQTAAGIRECLSVFGDDYDTPDGSAIRDYIDVVDLAKAHVVAVGRMIGGKGKNRYEYFNIGTGRGRSVLELVSLFERATGVRVPHKIVGRRTGDIEKIWADTSYANRELGWKAERSIEDTLRSA
;
A
#
# COMPACT_ATOMS: atom_id res chain seq x y z
N GLU A 1 -11.46 -9.12 -4.98
CA GLU A 1 -12.30 -9.66 -3.90
C GLU A 1 -12.92 -11.02 -4.28
N GLN A 2 -13.08 -11.32 -5.57
CA GLN A 2 -13.70 -12.58 -6.03
C GLN A 2 -12.72 -13.77 -6.09
N THR A 3 -11.42 -13.52 -6.02
CA THR A 3 -10.41 -14.58 -6.01
C THR A 3 -10.52 -15.42 -4.73
N PRO A 4 -10.55 -16.76 -4.83
CA PRO A 4 -10.56 -17.62 -3.66
C PRO A 4 -9.37 -17.32 -2.73
N ARG A 5 -9.64 -17.34 -1.42
CA ARG A 5 -8.60 -17.13 -0.43
C ARG A 5 -7.51 -18.19 -0.56
N GLN A 6 -6.27 -17.74 -0.65
CA GLN A 6 -5.08 -18.59 -0.64
C GLN A 6 -4.44 -18.59 0.74
N PRO A 7 -3.78 -19.68 1.16
CA PRO A 7 -2.98 -19.67 2.38
C PRO A 7 -1.92 -18.57 2.34
N ALA A 8 -1.71 -17.92 3.48
CA ALA A 8 -0.67 -16.89 3.58
C ALA A 8 0.72 -17.51 3.42
N THR A 9 1.59 -16.84 2.68
CA THR A 9 2.98 -17.28 2.44
C THR A 9 3.96 -16.75 3.48
N SER A 10 3.49 -15.94 4.44
CA SER A 10 4.32 -15.38 5.52
C SER A 10 3.54 -15.27 6.83
N PRO A 11 4.22 -15.28 7.99
CA PRO A 11 3.58 -15.05 9.29
C PRO A 11 2.81 -13.72 9.33
N TYR A 12 3.36 -12.64 8.77
CA TYR A 12 2.69 -11.35 8.68
C TYR A 12 1.39 -11.44 7.87
N GLY A 13 1.42 -12.02 6.67
CA GLY A 13 0.23 -12.23 5.86
C GLY A 13 -0.82 -13.05 6.60
N ASN A 14 -0.41 -14.08 7.34
CA ASN A 14 -1.31 -14.89 8.14
C ASN A 14 -2.00 -14.07 9.25
N THR A 15 -1.30 -13.17 9.94
CA THR A 15 -1.94 -12.30 10.95
C THR A 15 -3.05 -11.44 10.34
N LYS A 16 -2.89 -10.96 9.10
CA LYS A 16 -3.93 -10.19 8.41
C LYS A 16 -5.15 -11.04 8.06
N GLN A 17 -4.92 -12.28 7.63
CA GLN A 17 -6.02 -13.23 7.39
C GLN A 17 -6.79 -13.54 8.68
N ILE A 18 -6.09 -13.74 9.80
CA ILE A 18 -6.70 -13.97 11.12
C ILE A 18 -7.54 -12.76 11.53
N CYS A 19 -7.05 -11.53 11.35
CA CYS A 19 -7.81 -10.32 11.65
C CYS A 19 -9.13 -10.24 10.85
N GLU A 20 -9.12 -10.62 9.56
CA GLU A 20 -10.34 -10.67 8.76
C GLU A 20 -11.32 -11.76 9.26
N ASP A 21 -10.80 -12.92 9.66
CA ASP A 21 -11.63 -13.99 10.23
C ASP A 21 -12.28 -13.54 11.54
N ILE A 22 -11.52 -12.93 12.45
CA ILE A 22 -12.04 -12.39 13.71
C ILE A 22 -13.14 -11.35 13.43
N LEU A 23 -12.90 -10.40 12.50
CA LEU A 23 -13.88 -9.38 12.16
C LEU A 23 -15.17 -10.00 11.58
N ARG A 24 -15.05 -10.95 10.65
CA ARG A 24 -16.19 -11.67 10.06
C ARG A 24 -17.00 -12.40 11.11
N ASP A 25 -16.33 -13.16 11.98
CA ASP A 25 -16.99 -13.97 13.01
C ASP A 25 -17.62 -13.10 14.09
N THR A 26 -17.00 -11.97 14.44
CA THR A 26 -17.58 -10.97 15.34
C THR A 26 -18.87 -10.38 14.76
N VAL A 27 -18.86 -9.94 13.50
CA VAL A 27 -20.04 -9.42 12.81
C VAL A 27 -21.13 -10.49 12.66
N ALA A 28 -20.75 -11.75 12.50
CA ALA A 28 -21.71 -12.85 12.47
C ALA A 28 -22.39 -13.08 13.84
N ALA A 29 -21.62 -13.01 14.92
CA ALA A 29 -22.12 -13.25 16.29
C ALA A 29 -22.99 -12.10 16.83
N TYR A 30 -22.73 -10.86 16.41
CA TYR A 30 -23.42 -9.66 16.91
C TYR A 30 -24.21 -8.97 15.80
N PRO A 31 -25.55 -9.17 15.73
CA PRO A 31 -26.40 -8.65 14.65
C PRO A 31 -26.38 -7.13 14.48
N GLU A 32 -26.09 -6.39 15.55
CA GLU A 32 -26.01 -4.93 15.57
C GLU A 32 -24.70 -4.39 14.97
N LEU A 33 -23.68 -5.23 14.81
CA LEU A 33 -22.40 -4.80 14.27
C LEU A 33 -22.37 -4.94 12.75
N CYS A 34 -21.66 -4.02 12.12
CA CYS A 34 -21.17 -4.12 10.76
C CYS A 34 -19.67 -3.85 10.71
N GLY A 35 -18.99 -4.39 9.70
CA GLY A 35 -17.56 -4.25 9.58
C GLY A 35 -17.12 -4.19 8.11
N ILE A 36 -16.12 -3.35 7.84
CA ILE A 36 -15.47 -3.28 6.53
C ILE A 36 -13.98 -3.50 6.71
N ALA A 37 -13.43 -4.50 6.01
CA ALA A 37 -11.99 -4.70 5.90
C ALA A 37 -11.46 -3.99 4.65
N LEU A 38 -10.54 -3.03 4.83
CA LEU A 38 -9.84 -2.37 3.74
C LEU A 38 -8.48 -3.04 3.54
N ARG A 39 -8.32 -3.77 2.44
CA ARG A 39 -7.07 -4.42 2.02
C ARG A 39 -6.25 -3.44 1.20
N TYR A 40 -5.52 -2.56 1.87
CA TYR A 40 -4.70 -1.57 1.19
C TYR A 40 -3.29 -2.09 0.88
N PHE A 41 -2.77 -1.64 -0.25
CA PHE A 41 -1.45 -2.00 -0.72
C PHE A 41 -0.38 -1.13 -0.04
N ASN A 42 0.62 -0.61 -0.72
CA ASN A 42 1.74 0.08 -0.09
C ASN A 42 1.43 1.59 0.08
N PRO A 43 0.98 2.07 1.26
CA PRO A 43 0.78 3.50 1.46
C PRO A 43 2.13 4.23 1.48
N ILE A 44 2.15 5.38 0.80
CA ILE A 44 3.33 6.25 0.69
C ILE A 44 2.92 7.73 0.71
N GLY A 45 3.89 8.62 0.78
CA GLY A 45 3.65 10.06 0.81
C GLY A 45 3.28 10.57 2.21
N ALA A 46 3.00 11.85 2.28
CA ALA A 46 2.60 12.54 3.49
C ALA A 46 1.45 13.51 3.24
N HIS A 47 0.86 14.04 4.32
CA HIS A 47 -0.16 15.07 4.18
C HIS A 47 0.49 16.38 3.66
N PRO A 48 -0.16 17.12 2.74
CA PRO A 48 0.41 18.34 2.15
C PRO A 48 0.79 19.45 3.13
N SER A 49 0.24 19.40 4.36
CA SER A 49 0.64 20.34 5.43
C SER A 49 2.04 20.11 5.99
N ALA A 50 2.67 18.99 5.68
CA ALA A 50 3.94 18.53 6.26
C ALA A 50 3.93 18.41 7.82
N LEU A 51 2.75 18.43 8.46
CA LEU A 51 2.63 18.26 9.91
C LEU A 51 2.66 16.80 10.34
N ILE A 52 2.37 15.89 9.44
CA ILE A 52 2.41 14.44 9.64
C ILE A 52 3.10 13.78 8.45
N GLY A 53 3.86 12.73 8.72
CA GLY A 53 4.59 11.97 7.71
C GLY A 53 5.03 10.62 8.28
N GLU A 54 5.83 9.88 7.54
CA GLU A 54 6.36 8.58 7.95
C GLU A 54 7.82 8.73 8.42
N LEU A 55 8.04 8.64 9.73
CA LEU A 55 9.37 8.68 10.34
C LEU A 55 9.59 7.43 11.21
N PRO A 56 9.94 6.28 10.62
CA PRO A 56 10.14 5.05 11.37
C PRO A 56 11.36 5.14 12.29
N LYS A 57 11.26 4.54 13.47
CA LYS A 57 12.40 4.41 14.39
C LYS A 57 13.40 3.39 13.83
N GLY A 58 14.68 3.75 13.79
CA GLY A 58 15.75 2.88 13.29
C GLY A 58 15.81 2.77 11.77
N VAL A 59 16.11 1.57 11.27
CA VAL A 59 16.20 1.30 9.82
C VAL A 59 14.80 1.13 9.24
N PRO A 60 14.41 1.90 8.21
CA PRO A 60 13.11 1.72 7.58
C PRO A 60 12.93 0.33 7.00
N GLY A 61 11.78 -0.29 7.26
CA GLY A 61 11.38 -1.53 6.60
C GLY A 61 10.69 -1.31 5.26
N ASN A 62 10.19 -0.08 5.02
CA ASN A 62 9.47 0.31 3.81
C ASN A 62 10.38 1.06 2.83
N LEU A 63 10.07 0.95 1.53
CA LEU A 63 10.88 1.52 0.46
C LEU A 63 10.95 3.05 0.51
N VAL A 64 9.80 3.75 0.57
CA VAL A 64 9.78 5.22 0.45
C VAL A 64 10.48 5.91 1.62
N PRO A 65 10.26 5.55 2.90
CA PRO A 65 11.07 6.12 3.99
C PRO A 65 12.57 5.86 3.83
N PHE A 66 12.96 4.73 3.23
CA PHE A 66 14.38 4.47 2.94
C PHE A 66 14.90 5.39 1.83
N ILE A 67 14.11 5.61 0.76
CA ILE A 67 14.42 6.55 -0.31
C ILE A 67 14.59 7.96 0.24
N THR A 68 13.62 8.45 1.03
CA THR A 68 13.65 9.83 1.58
C THR A 68 14.83 10.03 2.54
N GLN A 69 15.14 9.05 3.40
CA GLN A 69 16.31 9.11 4.28
C GLN A 69 17.64 9.07 3.48
N THR A 70 17.68 8.34 2.38
CA THR A 70 18.85 8.32 1.48
C THR A 70 18.99 9.65 0.76
N ALA A 71 17.91 10.20 0.23
CA ALA A 71 17.88 11.51 -0.41
C ALA A 71 18.29 12.65 0.53
N ALA A 72 17.91 12.57 1.81
CA ALA A 72 18.30 13.51 2.85
C ALA A 72 19.73 13.32 3.39
N GLY A 73 20.49 12.33 2.85
CA GLY A 73 21.86 12.05 3.30
C GLY A 73 21.96 11.36 4.67
N ILE A 74 20.84 10.95 5.26
CA ILE A 74 20.81 10.20 6.54
C ILE A 74 21.36 8.77 6.31
N ARG A 75 21.19 8.24 5.10
CA ARG A 75 21.70 6.94 4.66
C ARG A 75 22.54 7.10 3.42
N GLU A 76 23.62 6.32 3.34
CA GLU A 76 24.56 6.39 2.23
C GLU A 76 23.97 5.86 0.93
N CYS A 77 23.18 4.76 0.99
CA CYS A 77 22.77 4.03 -0.19
C CYS A 77 21.52 3.19 0.08
N LEU A 78 20.57 3.22 -0.86
CA LEU A 78 19.41 2.31 -0.88
C LEU A 78 19.82 0.92 -1.38
N SER A 79 19.39 -0.15 -0.72
CA SER A 79 19.50 -1.52 -1.22
C SER A 79 18.24 -1.91 -1.99
N VAL A 80 18.38 -2.24 -3.27
CA VAL A 80 17.33 -2.82 -4.11
C VAL A 80 17.48 -4.33 -4.10
N PHE A 81 16.44 -5.05 -3.65
CA PHE A 81 16.48 -6.50 -3.43
C PHE A 81 16.06 -7.26 -4.70
N GLY A 82 17.04 -7.80 -5.41
CA GLY A 82 16.87 -8.55 -6.65
C GLY A 82 16.78 -7.67 -7.89
N ASP A 83 17.33 -8.19 -8.99
CA ASP A 83 17.28 -7.61 -10.35
C ASP A 83 16.96 -8.68 -11.41
N ASP A 84 16.52 -9.83 -10.95
CA ASP A 84 16.29 -11.03 -11.74
C ASP A 84 14.82 -11.52 -11.66
N TYR A 85 13.88 -10.67 -11.20
CA TYR A 85 12.46 -10.95 -11.27
C TYR A 85 11.94 -10.86 -12.71
N ASP A 86 10.90 -11.62 -13.05
CA ASP A 86 10.21 -11.52 -14.36
C ASP A 86 9.36 -10.23 -14.42
N THR A 87 10.06 -9.10 -14.50
CA THR A 87 9.53 -7.74 -14.54
C THR A 87 10.35 -6.90 -15.53
N PRO A 88 9.84 -5.75 -16.02
CA PRO A 88 10.52 -4.97 -17.06
C PRO A 88 11.95 -4.52 -16.73
N ASP A 89 12.28 -4.31 -15.45
CA ASP A 89 13.60 -3.87 -14.98
C ASP A 89 14.25 -4.83 -13.98
N GLY A 90 13.67 -6.02 -13.82
CA GLY A 90 14.16 -7.05 -12.92
C GLY A 90 13.86 -6.81 -11.44
N SER A 91 13.35 -5.64 -11.04
CA SER A 91 13.01 -5.37 -9.65
C SER A 91 11.54 -5.66 -9.34
N ALA A 92 11.20 -5.89 -8.06
CA ALA A 92 9.85 -6.26 -7.63
C ALA A 92 8.83 -5.14 -7.89
N ILE A 93 7.59 -5.53 -8.24
CA ILE A 93 6.48 -4.60 -8.53
C ILE A 93 5.49 -4.56 -7.37
N ARG A 94 5.08 -3.35 -6.98
CA ARG A 94 4.07 -3.08 -5.93
C ARG A 94 3.10 -1.98 -6.39
N ASP A 95 1.93 -1.94 -5.76
CA ASP A 95 0.98 -0.84 -5.90
C ASP A 95 1.20 0.18 -4.78
N TYR A 96 1.62 1.37 -5.15
CA TYR A 96 1.91 2.46 -4.21
C TYR A 96 0.77 3.47 -4.21
N ILE A 97 0.08 3.58 -3.08
CA ILE A 97 -1.08 4.46 -2.90
C ILE A 97 -0.73 5.64 -1.99
N ASP A 98 -1.21 6.83 -2.36
CA ASP A 98 -1.07 8.02 -1.52
C ASP A 98 -1.81 7.86 -0.18
N VAL A 99 -1.14 8.21 0.93
CA VAL A 99 -1.69 8.06 2.28
C VAL A 99 -2.95 8.89 2.51
N VAL A 100 -3.10 10.05 1.84
CA VAL A 100 -4.31 10.89 1.92
C VAL A 100 -5.47 10.24 1.17
N ASP A 101 -5.22 9.64 0.01
CA ASP A 101 -6.26 8.88 -0.70
C ASP A 101 -6.70 7.66 0.11
N LEU A 102 -5.75 6.97 0.77
CA LEU A 102 -6.08 5.89 1.70
C LEU A 102 -6.93 6.38 2.88
N ALA A 103 -6.59 7.53 3.48
CA ALA A 103 -7.39 8.13 4.54
C ALA A 103 -8.82 8.45 4.08
N LYS A 104 -8.98 8.99 2.85
CA LYS A 104 -10.31 9.20 2.25
C LYS A 104 -11.09 7.90 2.09
N ALA A 105 -10.42 6.80 1.72
CA ALA A 105 -11.08 5.48 1.64
C ALA A 105 -11.68 5.06 2.98
N HIS A 106 -10.97 5.31 4.09
CA HIS A 106 -11.50 5.05 5.44
C HIS A 106 -12.72 5.90 5.76
N VAL A 107 -12.70 7.19 5.42
CA VAL A 107 -13.85 8.10 5.61
C VAL A 107 -15.07 7.60 4.82
N VAL A 108 -14.87 7.20 3.57
CA VAL A 108 -15.94 6.66 2.73
C VAL A 108 -16.49 5.35 3.29
N ALA A 109 -15.62 4.45 3.77
CA ALA A 109 -16.04 3.18 4.39
C ALA A 109 -16.87 3.41 5.66
N VAL A 110 -16.43 4.34 6.53
CA VAL A 110 -17.20 4.73 7.73
C VAL A 110 -18.55 5.33 7.33
N GLY A 111 -18.58 6.24 6.35
CA GLY A 111 -19.81 6.83 5.84
C GLY A 111 -20.77 5.78 5.25
N ARG A 112 -20.24 4.74 4.60
CA ARG A 112 -21.02 3.60 4.09
C ARG A 112 -21.70 2.82 5.22
N MET A 113 -20.96 2.53 6.31
CA MET A 113 -21.50 1.83 7.48
C MET A 113 -22.57 2.66 8.18
N ILE A 114 -22.29 3.93 8.52
CA ILE A 114 -23.25 4.83 9.19
C ILE A 114 -24.50 5.06 8.34
N GLY A 115 -24.34 5.18 7.03
CA GLY A 115 -25.43 5.40 6.10
C GLY A 115 -26.25 4.14 5.76
N GLY A 116 -25.92 2.98 6.33
CA GLY A 116 -26.62 1.72 6.05
C GLY A 116 -26.54 1.27 4.59
N LYS A 117 -25.50 1.68 3.86
CA LYS A 117 -25.32 1.39 2.43
C LYS A 117 -24.63 0.07 2.13
N GLY A 118 -24.24 -0.68 3.17
CA GLY A 118 -23.62 -1.99 3.01
C GLY A 118 -24.58 -3.01 2.39
N LYS A 119 -24.09 -3.80 1.43
CA LYS A 119 -24.83 -4.93 0.87
C LYS A 119 -24.87 -6.11 1.83
N ASN A 120 -23.81 -6.21 2.64
CA ASN A 120 -23.66 -7.22 3.68
C ASN A 120 -23.19 -6.54 4.97
N ARG A 121 -23.43 -7.14 6.11
CA ARG A 121 -22.92 -6.63 7.39
C ARG A 121 -21.38 -6.69 7.48
N TYR A 122 -20.75 -7.65 6.82
CA TYR A 122 -19.31 -7.73 6.62
C TYR A 122 -18.97 -7.55 5.14
N GLU A 123 -18.14 -6.58 4.84
CA GLU A 123 -17.64 -6.32 3.49
C GLU A 123 -16.11 -6.18 3.51
N TYR A 124 -15.48 -6.36 2.37
CA TYR A 124 -14.04 -6.12 2.21
C TYR A 124 -13.75 -5.55 0.82
N PHE A 125 -12.75 -4.67 0.76
CA PHE A 125 -12.40 -3.94 -0.46
C PHE A 125 -10.89 -3.84 -0.63
N ASN A 126 -10.42 -4.07 -1.85
CA ASN A 126 -9.03 -3.82 -2.23
C ASN A 126 -8.84 -2.32 -2.48
N ILE A 127 -7.91 -1.70 -1.77
CA ILE A 127 -7.63 -0.26 -1.83
C ILE A 127 -6.22 -0.05 -2.36
N GLY A 128 -6.12 0.46 -3.58
CA GLY A 128 -4.88 0.73 -4.29
C GLY A 128 -5.11 1.66 -5.46
N THR A 129 -4.11 1.83 -6.30
CA THR A 129 -4.21 2.62 -7.53
C THR A 129 -4.64 1.76 -8.73
N GLY A 130 -4.54 0.44 -8.61
CA GLY A 130 -4.73 -0.50 -9.71
C GLY A 130 -3.53 -0.55 -10.67
N ARG A 131 -2.42 0.08 -10.31
CA ARG A 131 -1.21 0.15 -11.13
C ARG A 131 0.03 -0.29 -10.35
N GLY A 132 0.65 -1.37 -10.83
CA GLY A 132 1.93 -1.81 -10.32
C GLY A 132 3.08 -0.92 -10.81
N ARG A 133 4.04 -0.65 -9.92
CA ARG A 133 5.30 0.03 -10.25
C ARG A 133 6.47 -0.74 -9.66
N SER A 134 7.56 -0.81 -10.40
CA SER A 134 8.77 -1.47 -9.92
C SER A 134 9.53 -0.59 -8.92
N VAL A 135 10.43 -1.20 -8.15
CA VAL A 135 11.27 -0.48 -7.20
C VAL A 135 12.16 0.53 -7.92
N LEU A 136 12.81 0.13 -9.02
CA LEU A 136 13.68 1.02 -9.79
C LEU A 136 12.89 2.13 -10.51
N GLU A 137 11.68 1.83 -11.03
CA GLU A 137 10.77 2.84 -11.56
C GLU A 137 10.45 3.89 -10.48
N LEU A 138 10.16 3.46 -9.24
CA LEU A 138 9.82 4.38 -8.15
C LEU A 138 10.99 5.27 -7.75
N VAL A 139 12.22 4.74 -7.70
CA VAL A 139 13.44 5.53 -7.48
C VAL A 139 13.59 6.60 -8.56
N SER A 140 13.48 6.21 -9.84
CA SER A 140 13.56 7.15 -10.97
C SER A 140 12.46 8.21 -10.93
N LEU A 141 11.24 7.84 -10.53
CA LEU A 141 10.13 8.79 -10.35
C LEU A 141 10.41 9.78 -9.23
N PHE A 142 10.95 9.32 -8.09
CA PHE A 142 11.33 10.18 -6.99
C PHE A 142 12.41 11.19 -7.42
N GLU A 143 13.47 10.74 -8.08
CA GLU A 143 14.54 11.61 -8.57
C GLU A 143 14.01 12.68 -9.54
N ARG A 144 13.12 12.30 -10.47
CA ARG A 144 12.48 13.27 -11.39
C ARG A 144 11.54 14.24 -10.67
N ALA A 145 10.77 13.77 -9.71
CA ALA A 145 9.80 14.59 -9.01
C ALA A 145 10.44 15.61 -8.06
N THR A 146 11.58 15.25 -7.45
CA THR A 146 12.24 16.06 -6.40
C THR A 146 13.51 16.76 -6.89
N GLY A 147 14.11 16.28 -7.97
CA GLY A 147 15.46 16.72 -8.42
C GLY A 147 16.60 16.18 -7.56
N VAL A 148 16.31 15.32 -6.57
CA VAL A 148 17.31 14.77 -5.62
C VAL A 148 17.68 13.36 -6.03
N ARG A 149 19.00 13.11 -6.18
CA ARG A 149 19.53 11.79 -6.52
C ARG A 149 19.45 10.83 -5.33
N VAL A 150 19.11 9.56 -5.61
CA VAL A 150 19.06 8.47 -4.63
C VAL A 150 20.11 7.41 -4.96
N PRO A 151 21.30 7.46 -4.34
CA PRO A 151 22.29 6.40 -4.51
C PRO A 151 21.69 5.05 -4.14
N HIS A 152 21.80 4.08 -5.03
CA HIS A 152 21.29 2.74 -4.78
C HIS A 152 22.21 1.66 -5.33
N LYS A 153 22.11 0.47 -4.76
CA LYS A 153 22.82 -0.74 -5.20
C LYS A 153 21.87 -1.93 -5.19
N ILE A 154 22.09 -2.83 -6.14
CA ILE A 154 21.36 -4.09 -6.19
C ILE A 154 22.01 -5.09 -5.24
N VAL A 155 21.19 -5.80 -4.49
CA VAL A 155 21.58 -6.87 -3.59
C VAL A 155 20.74 -8.12 -3.85
N GLY A 156 21.09 -9.26 -3.28
CA GLY A 156 20.31 -10.50 -3.46
C GLY A 156 18.86 -10.37 -3.04
N ARG A 157 17.98 -11.19 -3.62
CA ARG A 157 16.53 -11.23 -3.28
C ARG A 157 16.32 -11.42 -1.78
N ARG A 158 15.30 -10.77 -1.25
CA ARG A 158 14.84 -10.97 0.12
C ARG A 158 13.91 -12.19 0.17
N THR A 159 14.12 -13.09 1.11
CA THR A 159 13.28 -14.28 1.28
C THR A 159 11.83 -13.89 1.53
N GLY A 160 10.91 -14.50 0.77
CA GLY A 160 9.47 -14.27 0.90
C GLY A 160 8.95 -13.03 0.18
N ASP A 161 9.80 -12.30 -0.57
CA ASP A 161 9.29 -11.22 -1.42
C ASP A 161 8.45 -11.78 -2.57
N ILE A 162 7.29 -11.16 -2.77
CA ILE A 162 6.42 -11.42 -3.92
C ILE A 162 6.99 -10.65 -5.11
N GLU A 163 7.09 -11.31 -6.27
CA GLU A 163 7.63 -10.70 -7.48
C GLU A 163 6.83 -9.50 -7.94
N LYS A 164 5.52 -9.65 -8.12
CA LYS A 164 4.62 -8.61 -8.59
C LYS A 164 3.24 -8.71 -7.97
N ILE A 165 2.72 -7.58 -7.46
CA ILE A 165 1.38 -7.51 -6.89
C ILE A 165 0.85 -6.08 -6.95
N TRP A 166 -0.41 -5.93 -7.39
CA TRP A 166 -1.19 -4.68 -7.37
C TRP A 166 -2.67 -4.96 -7.20
N ALA A 167 -3.45 -3.95 -6.81
CA ALA A 167 -4.86 -4.07 -6.55
C ALA A 167 -5.67 -4.25 -7.86
N ASP A 168 -6.66 -5.12 -7.85
CA ASP A 168 -7.85 -4.89 -8.66
C ASP A 168 -8.80 -4.01 -7.85
N THR A 169 -8.96 -2.77 -8.26
CA THR A 169 -9.76 -1.74 -7.57
C THR A 169 -11.17 -1.61 -8.14
N SER A 170 -11.54 -2.37 -9.15
CA SER A 170 -12.80 -2.23 -9.87
C SER A 170 -14.03 -2.36 -8.96
N TYR A 171 -13.98 -3.28 -8.00
CA TYR A 171 -15.05 -3.47 -7.03
C TYR A 171 -15.15 -2.30 -6.04
N ALA A 172 -14.03 -1.85 -5.47
CA ALA A 172 -14.00 -0.69 -4.57
C ALA A 172 -14.49 0.58 -5.29
N ASN A 173 -14.03 0.82 -6.51
CA ASN A 173 -14.46 1.97 -7.31
C ASN A 173 -15.98 1.98 -7.53
N ARG A 174 -16.57 0.83 -7.85
CA ARG A 174 -18.01 0.70 -8.11
C ARG A 174 -18.85 0.78 -6.83
N GLU A 175 -18.46 0.05 -5.79
CA GLU A 175 -19.30 -0.14 -4.61
C GLU A 175 -19.10 0.92 -3.53
N LEU A 176 -17.86 1.40 -3.32
CA LEU A 176 -17.59 2.51 -2.42
C LEU A 176 -17.74 3.86 -3.09
N GLY A 177 -17.70 3.93 -4.43
CA GLY A 177 -17.61 5.19 -5.15
C GLY A 177 -16.30 5.94 -4.87
N TRP A 178 -15.26 5.22 -4.47
CA TRP A 178 -13.94 5.76 -4.15
C TRP A 178 -12.89 5.32 -5.18
N LYS A 179 -11.98 6.22 -5.49
CA LYS A 179 -10.84 5.99 -6.38
C LYS A 179 -9.62 6.77 -5.88
N ALA A 180 -8.44 6.20 -6.04
CA ALA A 180 -7.18 6.94 -5.84
C ALA A 180 -7.06 8.05 -6.89
N GLU A 181 -6.77 9.29 -6.45
CA GLU A 181 -6.79 10.49 -7.30
C GLU A 181 -5.43 11.14 -7.44
N ARG A 182 -4.57 11.03 -6.41
CA ARG A 182 -3.28 11.71 -6.40
C ARG A 182 -2.29 11.07 -7.37
N SER A 183 -1.54 11.91 -8.08
CA SER A 183 -0.46 11.46 -8.94
C SER A 183 0.68 10.88 -8.11
N ILE A 184 1.43 9.93 -8.67
CA ILE A 184 2.60 9.35 -7.98
C ILE A 184 3.68 10.42 -7.77
N GLU A 185 3.82 11.36 -8.69
CA GLU A 185 4.76 12.46 -8.61
C GLU A 185 4.45 13.40 -7.44
N ASP A 186 3.18 13.77 -7.25
CA ASP A 186 2.76 14.60 -6.12
C ASP A 186 2.90 13.86 -4.79
N THR A 187 2.59 12.57 -4.79
CA THR A 187 2.76 11.70 -3.62
C THR A 187 4.24 11.61 -3.22
N LEU A 188 5.14 11.45 -4.18
CA LEU A 188 6.59 11.37 -3.91
C LEU A 188 7.20 12.72 -3.49
N ARG A 189 6.65 13.85 -3.97
CA ARG A 189 7.06 15.19 -3.49
C ARG A 189 6.62 15.46 -2.06
N SER A 190 5.53 14.86 -1.63
CA SER A 190 5.02 15.05 -0.25
C SER A 190 5.69 14.14 0.78
N ALA A 191 6.44 13.14 0.33
CA ALA A 191 7.06 12.10 1.16
C ALA A 191 8.23 12.61 2.03
#